data_3c1c70273d425d3d33594ed12ad9c30b
#
_entry.id   3c1c70273d425d3d33594ed12ad9c30b
#
_cell.length_a   1.000
_cell.length_b   1.000
_cell.length_c   1.000
_cell.angle_alpha   90.00
_cell.angle_beta   90.00
_cell.angle_gamma   90.00
#
_symmetry.space_group_name_H-M   'P 1'
#
loop_
_entity.id
_entity.type
_entity.pdbx_description
1 polymer ?
#
loop_
_entity_poly.entity_id
_entity_poly.type
_entity_poly.pdbx_seq_one_letter_code
_entity_poly.pdbx_strand_id
1 'polypeptide(L)'
;NFNRKYCINEILTLKNNQIMAKIKVGINGFGRIGRFVFRAAQTRNDIEIVGINDLCPVDYLAYMLKYDTMHGQFDGTIAYDEEKNLLIVNGQNIRITAEKDPANLKWDEVGAEYVVESTGLFLSKDKAEAHIKAGAKYVVMSAPSKDDTPMFVCGVNEKTYVKGTQFVSNASCTTNCLAPIAKVLHDNFGIESGLMTTVHSVTATQK
;
A
#
# COMPACT_ATOMS: atom_id res chain seq x y z
N ASN A 1 12.42 -42.32 25.99
CA ASN A 1 11.40 -41.27 26.05
C ASN A 1 11.96 -39.82 25.85
N PHE A 2 13.26 -39.68 25.66
CA PHE A 2 13.90 -38.34 25.48
C PHE A 2 13.95 -37.87 24.02
N ASN A 3 13.87 -38.74 23.03
CA ASN A 3 14.03 -38.40 21.61
C ASN A 3 12.75 -37.90 20.90
N ARG A 4 11.57 -38.01 21.48
CA ARG A 4 10.32 -37.54 20.81
C ARG A 4 10.07 -36.03 20.92
N LYS A 5 10.54 -35.39 22.00
CA LYS A 5 10.38 -33.93 22.19
C LYS A 5 11.29 -33.10 21.29
N TYR A 6 12.51 -33.60 21.01
CA TYR A 6 13.44 -32.89 20.11
C TYR A 6 12.98 -32.93 18.65
N CYS A 7 12.45 -34.05 18.18
CA CYS A 7 11.94 -34.19 16.82
C CYS A 7 10.71 -33.31 16.54
N ILE A 8 9.83 -33.12 17.55
CA ILE A 8 8.64 -32.26 17.41
C ILE A 8 9.04 -30.77 17.35
N ASN A 9 10.04 -30.35 18.13
CA ASN A 9 10.54 -28.96 18.08
C ASN A 9 11.27 -28.66 16.78
N GLU A 10 12.07 -29.59 16.23
CA GLU A 10 12.69 -29.44 14.93
C GLU A 10 11.66 -29.38 13.80
N ILE A 11 10.61 -30.24 13.84
CA ILE A 11 9.53 -30.21 12.84
C ILE A 11 8.71 -28.93 12.95
N LEU A 12 8.47 -28.40 14.15
CA LEU A 12 7.79 -27.13 14.37
C LEU A 12 8.68 -25.95 13.91
N THR A 13 9.99 -26.02 14.14
CA THR A 13 10.96 -25.00 13.67
C THR A 13 11.09 -25.05 12.14
N LEU A 14 11.10 -26.24 11.54
CA LEU A 14 11.10 -26.40 10.08
C LEU A 14 9.79 -25.97 9.41
N LYS A 15 8.64 -26.17 10.08
CA LYS A 15 7.34 -25.65 9.57
C LYS A 15 7.21 -24.13 9.69
N ASN A 16 7.88 -23.51 10.67
CA ASN A 16 7.92 -22.04 10.82
C ASN A 16 8.97 -21.36 9.92
N ASN A 17 9.86 -22.11 9.28
CA ASN A 17 10.88 -21.61 8.37
C ASN A 17 10.57 -21.85 6.88
N GLN A 18 9.33 -22.10 6.49
CA GLN A 18 8.93 -21.72 5.15
C GLN A 18 8.88 -20.18 5.15
N ILE A 19 10.01 -19.57 4.76
CA ILE A 19 10.07 -18.16 4.38
C ILE A 19 9.13 -18.06 3.17
N MET A 20 7.88 -17.71 3.42
CA MET A 20 6.97 -17.36 2.32
C MET A 20 7.62 -16.19 1.61
N ALA A 21 7.80 -16.32 0.30
CA ALA A 21 8.35 -15.24 -0.50
C ALA A 21 7.52 -13.97 -0.23
N LYS A 22 8.18 -12.88 0.12
CA LYS A 22 7.51 -11.61 0.40
C LYS A 22 6.78 -11.13 -0.86
N ILE A 23 5.61 -10.58 -0.66
CA ILE A 23 4.86 -9.91 -1.72
C ILE A 23 5.59 -8.62 -2.08
N LYS A 24 6.08 -8.54 -3.32
CA LYS A 24 6.79 -7.36 -3.82
C LYS A 24 5.82 -6.29 -4.31
N VAL A 25 5.96 -5.10 -3.77
CA VAL A 25 5.02 -3.99 -3.99
C VAL A 25 5.77 -2.76 -4.51
N GLY A 26 5.22 -2.16 -5.57
CA GLY A 26 5.59 -0.83 -6.04
C GLY A 26 4.64 0.24 -5.49
N ILE A 27 5.12 1.45 -5.32
CA ILE A 27 4.30 2.61 -4.92
C ILE A 27 4.41 3.67 -6.00
N ASN A 28 3.28 4.08 -6.57
CA ASN A 28 3.20 5.22 -7.49
C ASN A 28 2.62 6.43 -6.75
N GLY A 29 3.44 7.47 -6.56
CA GLY A 29 3.14 8.62 -5.72
C GLY A 29 3.60 8.43 -4.27
N PHE A 30 4.64 9.15 -3.88
CA PHE A 30 5.21 9.09 -2.52
C PHE A 30 4.81 10.30 -1.67
N GLY A 31 3.60 10.80 -1.91
CA GLY A 31 2.93 11.80 -1.10
C GLY A 31 2.59 11.26 0.30
N ARG A 32 1.69 11.91 1.01
CA ARG A 32 1.29 11.49 2.37
C ARG A 32 0.84 10.03 2.43
N ILE A 33 -0.04 9.63 1.50
CA ILE A 33 -0.59 8.26 1.50
C ILE A 33 0.49 7.22 1.15
N GLY A 34 1.27 7.44 0.08
CA GLY A 34 2.36 6.53 -0.31
C GLY A 34 3.36 6.30 0.82
N ARG A 35 3.74 7.36 1.54
CA ARG A 35 4.62 7.25 2.73
C ARG A 35 3.98 6.47 3.87
N PHE A 36 2.67 6.58 4.08
CA PHE A 36 1.98 5.77 5.10
C PHE A 36 1.92 4.31 4.73
N VAL A 37 1.62 4.00 3.48
CA VAL A 37 1.69 2.62 2.97
C VAL A 37 3.08 2.05 3.19
N PHE A 38 4.13 2.83 2.87
CA PHE A 38 5.51 2.45 3.10
C PHE A 38 5.78 2.14 4.58
N ARG A 39 5.44 3.08 5.49
CA ARG A 39 5.64 2.89 6.93
C ARG A 39 4.87 1.69 7.46
N ALA A 40 3.63 1.48 7.04
CA ALA A 40 2.84 0.31 7.41
C ALA A 40 3.47 -0.99 6.89
N ALA A 41 4.00 -1.01 5.67
CA ALA A 41 4.67 -2.18 5.12
C ALA A 41 5.93 -2.57 5.92
N GLN A 42 6.65 -1.59 6.51
CA GLN A 42 7.83 -1.88 7.34
C GLN A 42 7.51 -2.64 8.65
N THR A 43 6.27 -2.61 9.10
CA THR A 43 5.82 -3.39 10.27
C THR A 43 5.43 -4.83 9.93
N ARG A 44 5.48 -5.20 8.64
CA ARG A 44 5.05 -6.51 8.13
C ARG A 44 6.24 -7.31 7.61
N ASN A 45 6.17 -8.63 7.81
CA ASN A 45 7.22 -9.55 7.34
C ASN A 45 6.90 -10.18 5.97
N ASP A 46 5.68 -10.02 5.48
CA ASP A 46 5.15 -10.64 4.26
C ASP A 46 5.12 -9.67 3.06
N ILE A 47 5.43 -8.38 3.27
CA ILE A 47 5.45 -7.34 2.22
C ILE A 47 6.86 -6.77 2.10
N GLU A 48 7.25 -6.46 0.86
CA GLU A 48 8.50 -5.79 0.52
C GLU A 48 8.24 -4.68 -0.50
N ILE A 49 8.58 -3.44 -0.16
CA ILE A 49 8.52 -2.33 -1.13
C ILE A 49 9.82 -2.34 -1.95
N VAL A 50 9.70 -2.55 -3.24
CA VAL A 50 10.86 -2.73 -4.15
C VAL A 50 11.08 -1.56 -5.10
N GLY A 51 10.09 -0.69 -5.28
CA GLY A 51 10.19 0.49 -6.13
C GLY A 51 9.18 1.56 -5.75
N ILE A 52 9.57 2.80 -5.93
CA ILE A 52 8.74 3.98 -5.68
C ILE A 52 8.90 4.92 -6.87
N ASN A 53 7.79 5.45 -7.35
CA ASN A 53 7.77 6.53 -8.34
C ASN A 53 7.22 7.80 -7.72
N ASP A 54 7.98 8.88 -7.83
CA ASP A 54 7.54 10.24 -7.48
C ASP A 54 8.35 11.26 -8.28
N LEU A 55 7.80 12.42 -8.55
CA LEU A 55 8.47 13.48 -9.35
C LEU A 55 9.47 14.30 -8.54
N CYS A 56 9.53 14.10 -7.22
CA CYS A 56 10.50 14.75 -6.36
C CYS A 56 11.84 14.00 -6.36
N PRO A 57 12.97 14.69 -6.11
CA PRO A 57 14.28 14.06 -6.03
C PRO A 57 14.41 13.19 -4.77
N VAL A 58 15.30 12.19 -4.83
CA VAL A 58 15.41 11.13 -3.81
C VAL A 58 15.80 11.64 -2.41
N ASP A 59 16.63 12.67 -2.33
CA ASP A 59 17.02 13.33 -1.07
C ASP A 59 15.80 13.91 -0.35
N TYR A 60 14.93 14.59 -1.11
CA TYR A 60 13.68 15.14 -0.59
C TYR A 60 12.72 14.03 -0.17
N LEU A 61 12.61 12.94 -0.93
CA LEU A 61 11.78 11.79 -0.55
C LEU A 61 12.30 11.14 0.75
N ALA A 62 13.62 11.02 0.91
CA ALA A 62 14.25 10.53 2.13
C ALA A 62 13.93 11.43 3.33
N TYR A 63 14.05 12.75 3.16
CA TYR A 63 13.69 13.73 4.19
C TYR A 63 12.21 13.60 4.60
N MET A 64 11.31 13.57 3.63
CA MET A 64 9.86 13.49 3.87
C MET A 64 9.43 12.15 4.48
N LEU A 65 10.15 11.05 4.22
CA LEU A 65 9.90 9.79 4.89
C LEU A 65 10.37 9.83 6.34
N LYS A 66 11.54 10.46 6.58
CA LYS A 66 12.13 10.54 7.92
C LYS A 66 11.29 11.36 8.89
N TYR A 67 10.79 12.50 8.44
CA TYR A 67 10.09 13.45 9.29
C TYR A 67 8.61 13.57 8.92
N ASP A 68 7.73 13.37 9.87
CA ASP A 68 6.30 13.59 9.72
C ASP A 68 5.76 14.27 10.97
N THR A 69 5.10 15.44 10.78
CA THR A 69 4.59 16.26 11.89
C THR A 69 3.50 15.53 12.68
N MET A 70 2.67 14.73 12.01
CA MET A 70 1.52 14.06 12.64
C MET A 70 1.89 12.69 13.22
N HIS A 71 2.81 11.96 12.56
CA HIS A 71 3.14 10.56 12.90
C HIS A 71 4.56 10.38 13.44
N GLY A 72 5.27 11.49 13.65
CA GLY A 72 6.61 11.48 14.21
C GLY A 72 7.69 11.00 13.24
N GLN A 73 8.90 10.90 13.73
CA GLN A 73 10.03 10.42 12.96
C GLN A 73 9.85 8.95 12.60
N PHE A 74 10.40 8.57 11.44
CA PHE A 74 10.47 7.17 11.04
C PHE A 74 11.40 6.39 11.98
N ASP A 75 10.91 5.27 12.49
CA ASP A 75 11.68 4.36 13.33
C ASP A 75 12.53 3.44 12.45
N GLY A 76 13.77 3.82 12.24
CA GLY A 76 14.71 3.09 11.40
C GLY A 76 15.75 3.99 10.74
N THR A 77 16.62 3.36 9.96
CA THR A 77 17.68 4.06 9.21
C THR A 77 17.20 4.42 7.81
N ILE A 78 17.46 5.66 7.41
CA ILE A 78 17.19 6.15 6.05
C ILE A 78 18.47 6.77 5.49
N ALA A 79 18.86 6.32 4.31
CA ALA A 79 19.90 6.89 3.48
C ALA A 79 19.43 6.93 2.02
N TYR A 80 20.17 7.56 1.16
CA TYR A 80 19.89 7.61 -0.29
C TYR A 80 21.18 7.66 -1.09
N ASP A 81 21.08 7.29 -2.37
CA ASP A 81 22.13 7.35 -3.37
C ASP A 81 21.56 8.09 -4.59
N GLU A 82 21.98 9.35 -4.77
CA GLU A 82 21.47 10.21 -5.86
C GLU A 82 21.93 9.71 -7.24
N GLU A 83 23.16 9.18 -7.35
CA GLU A 83 23.70 8.73 -8.63
C GLU A 83 22.93 7.51 -9.16
N LYS A 84 22.52 6.63 -8.26
CA LYS A 84 21.77 5.40 -8.59
C LYS A 84 20.25 5.55 -8.44
N ASN A 85 19.76 6.72 -7.99
CA ASN A 85 18.37 6.94 -7.66
C ASN A 85 17.80 5.82 -6.74
N LEU A 86 18.47 5.61 -5.60
CA LEU A 86 18.08 4.63 -4.61
C LEU A 86 17.72 5.30 -3.28
N LEU A 87 16.58 4.91 -2.73
CA LEU A 87 16.26 5.13 -1.32
C LEU A 87 16.69 3.88 -0.55
N ILE A 88 17.44 4.06 0.53
CA ILE A 88 17.98 2.96 1.34
C ILE A 88 17.32 3.02 2.72
N VAL A 89 16.49 2.03 3.04
CA VAL A 89 15.77 1.99 4.31
C VAL A 89 16.07 0.68 5.01
N ASN A 90 16.58 0.77 6.24
CA ASN A 90 16.96 -0.41 7.04
C ASN A 90 17.90 -1.36 6.29
N GLY A 91 18.79 -0.80 5.43
CA GLY A 91 19.72 -1.56 4.59
C GLY A 91 19.12 -2.13 3.30
N GLN A 92 17.82 -1.97 3.06
CA GLN A 92 17.16 -2.38 1.82
C GLN A 92 17.24 -1.27 0.77
N ASN A 93 17.70 -1.59 -0.43
CA ASN A 93 17.71 -0.70 -1.58
C ASN A 93 16.35 -0.70 -2.27
N ILE A 94 15.79 0.48 -2.51
CA ILE A 94 14.49 0.70 -3.15
C ILE A 94 14.72 1.59 -4.36
N ARG A 95 14.34 1.11 -5.54
CA ARG A 95 14.47 1.89 -6.79
C ARG A 95 13.53 3.10 -6.75
N ILE A 96 14.07 4.27 -7.07
CA ILE A 96 13.28 5.50 -7.25
C ILE A 96 13.23 5.83 -8.74
N THR A 97 12.05 6.19 -9.23
CA THR A 97 11.81 6.71 -10.57
C THR A 97 11.05 8.04 -10.51
N ALA A 98 11.16 8.84 -11.56
CA ALA A 98 10.47 10.14 -11.67
C ALA A 98 9.68 10.21 -13.00
N GLU A 99 8.87 9.18 -13.26
CA GLU A 99 8.10 9.03 -14.48
C GLU A 99 6.68 9.61 -14.33
N LYS A 100 6.26 10.39 -15.31
CA LYS A 100 4.90 10.94 -15.37
C LYS A 100 3.90 9.93 -15.93
N ASP A 101 4.34 9.10 -16.89
CA ASP A 101 3.52 8.05 -17.48
C ASP A 101 3.80 6.70 -16.78
N PRO A 102 2.81 6.11 -16.08
CA PRO A 102 2.99 4.85 -15.39
C PRO A 102 3.37 3.68 -16.30
N ALA A 103 3.10 3.74 -17.59
CA ALA A 103 3.47 2.71 -18.55
C ALA A 103 4.99 2.52 -18.68
N ASN A 104 5.79 3.54 -18.31
CA ASN A 104 7.25 3.51 -18.40
C ASN A 104 7.93 3.07 -17.10
N LEU A 105 7.17 2.68 -16.07
CA LEU A 105 7.71 2.40 -14.73
C LEU A 105 8.47 1.09 -14.60
N LYS A 106 8.27 0.16 -15.56
CA LYS A 106 8.98 -1.12 -15.62
C LYS A 106 9.01 -1.84 -14.27
N TRP A 107 7.82 -2.14 -13.77
CA TRP A 107 7.63 -2.82 -12.48
C TRP A 107 8.19 -4.24 -12.48
N ASP A 108 8.25 -4.88 -13.66
CA ASP A 108 8.84 -6.19 -13.88
C ASP A 108 10.34 -6.22 -13.55
N GLU A 109 11.10 -5.15 -13.86
CA GLU A 109 12.55 -5.09 -13.57
C GLU A 109 12.86 -5.20 -12.06
N VAL A 110 11.96 -4.71 -11.19
CA VAL A 110 12.09 -4.85 -9.73
C VAL A 110 11.25 -5.99 -9.16
N GLY A 111 10.51 -6.67 -10.02
CA GLY A 111 9.63 -7.78 -9.65
C GLY A 111 8.41 -7.35 -8.82
N ALA A 112 7.96 -6.11 -8.93
CA ALA A 112 6.76 -5.63 -8.25
C ALA A 112 5.51 -6.26 -8.89
N GLU A 113 4.85 -7.14 -8.16
CA GLU A 113 3.62 -7.78 -8.62
C GLU A 113 2.38 -6.91 -8.33
N TYR A 114 2.39 -6.19 -7.23
CA TYR A 114 1.34 -5.27 -6.81
C TYR A 114 1.83 -3.84 -6.89
N VAL A 115 0.97 -2.93 -7.32
CA VAL A 115 1.24 -1.49 -7.29
C VAL A 115 0.18 -0.79 -6.46
N VAL A 116 0.62 0.02 -5.52
CA VAL A 116 -0.25 0.97 -4.82
C VAL A 116 -0.23 2.27 -5.58
N GLU A 117 -1.38 2.61 -6.18
CA GLU A 117 -1.60 3.88 -6.87
C GLU A 117 -2.03 4.94 -5.86
N SER A 118 -1.15 5.85 -5.51
CA SER A 118 -1.38 6.89 -4.49
C SER A 118 -1.12 8.32 -4.98
N THR A 119 -1.09 8.53 -6.31
CA THR A 119 -1.03 9.87 -6.89
C THR A 119 -2.38 10.59 -6.88
N GLY A 120 -3.50 9.85 -6.87
CA GLY A 120 -4.85 10.38 -7.04
C GLY A 120 -5.22 10.69 -8.49
N LEU A 121 -4.37 10.34 -9.48
CA LEU A 121 -4.58 10.66 -10.91
C LEU A 121 -5.13 9.48 -11.71
N PHE A 122 -4.72 8.25 -11.38
CA PHE A 122 -5.02 7.03 -12.15
C PHE A 122 -6.07 6.18 -11.42
N LEU A 123 -7.27 6.73 -11.23
CA LEU A 123 -8.36 6.19 -10.41
C LEU A 123 -9.48 5.52 -11.22
N SER A 124 -9.16 4.99 -12.38
CA SER A 124 -10.05 4.16 -13.21
C SER A 124 -9.26 3.01 -13.82
N LYS A 125 -9.93 1.91 -14.18
CA LYS A 125 -9.29 0.75 -14.82
C LYS A 125 -8.45 1.16 -16.02
N ASP A 126 -9.03 1.95 -16.93
CA ASP A 126 -8.36 2.41 -18.13
C ASP A 126 -7.04 3.15 -17.84
N LYS A 127 -7.03 3.99 -16.82
CA LYS A 127 -5.83 4.72 -16.43
C LYS A 127 -4.84 3.86 -15.68
N ALA A 128 -5.32 3.00 -14.78
CA ALA A 128 -4.48 2.12 -13.97
C ALA A 128 -3.89 0.96 -14.79
N GLU A 129 -4.46 0.64 -15.96
CA GLU A 129 -3.92 -0.37 -16.89
C GLU A 129 -2.48 -0.06 -17.33
N ALA A 130 -2.07 1.20 -17.29
CA ALA A 130 -0.68 1.59 -17.54
C ALA A 130 0.31 0.87 -16.62
N HIS A 131 -0.07 0.59 -15.36
CA HIS A 131 0.77 -0.18 -14.44
C HIS A 131 0.88 -1.66 -14.83
N ILE A 132 -0.19 -2.23 -15.39
CA ILE A 132 -0.17 -3.61 -15.91
C ILE A 132 0.75 -3.69 -17.13
N LYS A 133 0.68 -2.70 -18.03
CA LYS A 133 1.59 -2.58 -19.18
C LYS A 133 3.05 -2.43 -18.76
N ALA A 134 3.29 -1.81 -17.60
CA ALA A 134 4.61 -1.67 -16.99
C ALA A 134 5.07 -2.93 -16.21
N GLY A 135 4.32 -4.05 -16.26
CA GLY A 135 4.71 -5.34 -15.70
C GLY A 135 4.11 -5.70 -14.33
N ALA A 136 3.28 -4.86 -13.74
CA ALA A 136 2.53 -5.21 -12.53
C ALA A 136 1.42 -6.22 -12.85
N LYS A 137 1.00 -7.01 -11.84
CA LYS A 137 -0.13 -7.95 -11.96
C LYS A 137 -1.42 -7.37 -11.40
N TYR A 138 -1.32 -6.56 -10.35
CA TYR A 138 -2.44 -6.02 -9.59
C TYR A 138 -2.21 -4.57 -9.23
N VAL A 139 -3.29 -3.77 -9.22
CA VAL A 139 -3.26 -2.36 -8.83
C VAL A 139 -4.26 -2.11 -7.72
N VAL A 140 -3.78 -1.50 -6.64
CA VAL A 140 -4.59 -1.06 -5.50
C VAL A 140 -4.63 0.48 -5.51
N MET A 141 -5.78 1.04 -5.85
CA MET A 141 -6.01 2.49 -5.80
C MET A 141 -6.24 2.92 -4.35
N SER A 142 -5.46 3.87 -3.85
CA SER A 142 -5.57 4.38 -2.47
C SER A 142 -6.68 5.42 -2.28
N ALA A 143 -7.49 5.66 -3.31
CA ALA A 143 -8.60 6.63 -3.33
C ALA A 143 -9.80 6.01 -4.05
N PRO A 144 -11.01 6.61 -3.95
CA PRO A 144 -12.19 6.08 -4.59
C PRO A 144 -12.01 5.97 -6.10
N SER A 145 -12.37 4.82 -6.67
CA SER A 145 -12.36 4.68 -8.13
C SER A 145 -13.43 5.58 -8.77
N LYS A 146 -13.16 5.96 -10.02
CA LYS A 146 -14.08 6.79 -10.82
C LYS A 146 -14.94 5.96 -11.79
N ASP A 147 -14.85 4.65 -11.70
CA ASP A 147 -15.58 3.68 -12.49
C ASP A 147 -16.14 2.57 -11.59
N ASP A 148 -16.50 1.42 -12.17
CA ASP A 148 -17.03 0.25 -11.48
C ASP A 148 -15.97 -0.63 -10.80
N THR A 149 -14.72 -0.16 -10.61
CA THR A 149 -13.69 -0.87 -9.86
C THR A 149 -14.17 -1.18 -8.45
N PRO A 150 -14.11 -2.44 -8.00
CA PRO A 150 -14.55 -2.81 -6.65
C PRO A 150 -13.81 -2.04 -5.57
N MET A 151 -14.56 -1.51 -4.60
CA MET A 151 -14.02 -0.79 -3.45
C MET A 151 -14.18 -1.64 -2.19
N PHE A 152 -13.10 -1.72 -1.40
CA PHE A 152 -13.07 -2.50 -0.17
C PHE A 152 -12.71 -1.64 1.04
N VAL A 153 -13.41 -1.89 2.13
CA VAL A 153 -13.09 -1.35 3.45
C VAL A 153 -12.85 -2.53 4.39
N CYS A 154 -11.67 -2.59 4.99
CA CYS A 154 -11.30 -3.66 5.92
C CYS A 154 -12.28 -3.73 7.11
N GLY A 155 -12.70 -4.94 7.46
CA GLY A 155 -13.71 -5.20 8.49
C GLY A 155 -15.16 -4.99 8.03
N VAL A 156 -15.37 -4.51 6.80
CA VAL A 156 -16.73 -4.25 6.27
C VAL A 156 -17.09 -5.23 5.16
N ASN A 157 -16.36 -5.20 4.06
CA ASN A 157 -16.70 -5.98 2.87
C ASN A 157 -15.51 -6.68 2.20
N GLU A 158 -14.34 -6.76 2.82
CA GLU A 158 -13.16 -7.43 2.26
C GLU A 158 -13.41 -8.91 1.92
N LYS A 159 -14.35 -9.54 2.60
CA LYS A 159 -14.73 -10.93 2.36
C LYS A 159 -15.43 -11.15 1.02
N THR A 160 -15.89 -10.09 0.37
CA THR A 160 -16.50 -10.14 -0.96
C THR A 160 -15.45 -10.08 -2.08
N TYR A 161 -14.15 -9.99 -1.74
CA TYR A 161 -13.08 -9.99 -2.73
C TYR A 161 -13.06 -11.30 -3.54
N VAL A 162 -13.03 -11.16 -4.84
CA VAL A 162 -12.89 -12.29 -5.77
C VAL A 162 -11.43 -12.42 -6.16
N LYS A 163 -10.84 -13.59 -5.90
CA LYS A 163 -9.45 -13.87 -6.22
C LYS A 163 -9.17 -13.65 -7.71
N GLY A 164 -8.11 -12.88 -8.00
CA GLY A 164 -7.71 -12.55 -9.36
C GLY A 164 -8.26 -11.21 -9.87
N THR A 165 -9.06 -10.48 -9.08
CA THR A 165 -9.45 -9.11 -9.41
C THR A 165 -8.21 -8.22 -9.51
N GLN A 166 -7.89 -7.74 -10.71
CA GLN A 166 -6.64 -6.99 -10.96
C GLN A 166 -6.65 -5.57 -10.40
N PHE A 167 -7.81 -4.91 -10.41
CA PHE A 167 -7.98 -3.54 -9.97
C PHE A 167 -8.93 -3.50 -8.79
N VAL A 168 -8.48 -2.91 -7.69
CA VAL A 168 -9.28 -2.68 -6.50
C VAL A 168 -9.03 -1.28 -5.96
N SER A 169 -9.98 -0.75 -5.22
CA SER A 169 -9.86 0.54 -4.55
C SER A 169 -10.06 0.37 -3.04
N ASN A 170 -9.29 1.12 -2.26
CA ASN A 170 -9.45 1.21 -0.81
C ASN A 170 -10.52 2.23 -0.40
N ALA A 171 -11.38 2.66 -1.33
CA ALA A 171 -12.40 3.67 -1.12
C ALA A 171 -11.84 5.03 -0.60
N SER A 172 -12.68 5.86 0.01
CA SER A 172 -12.29 7.17 0.53
C SER A 172 -11.95 7.14 2.02
N CYS A 173 -11.23 8.15 2.50
CA CYS A 173 -11.03 8.39 3.93
C CYS A 173 -12.35 8.52 4.68
N THR A 174 -13.34 9.21 4.13
CA THR A 174 -14.70 9.34 4.69
C THR A 174 -15.40 7.98 4.76
N THR A 175 -15.30 7.17 3.70
CA THR A 175 -15.88 5.81 3.69
C THR A 175 -15.21 4.91 4.71
N ASN A 176 -13.89 4.95 4.82
CA ASN A 176 -13.15 4.16 5.82
C ASN A 176 -13.46 4.59 7.26
N CYS A 177 -13.82 5.84 7.48
CA CYS A 177 -14.32 6.32 8.78
C CYS A 177 -15.74 5.84 9.08
N LEU A 178 -16.67 6.04 8.14
CA LEU A 178 -18.10 5.82 8.36
C LEU A 178 -18.51 4.35 8.31
N ALA A 179 -18.03 3.60 7.31
CA ALA A 179 -18.54 2.27 7.02
C ALA A 179 -18.36 1.26 8.17
N PRO A 180 -17.22 1.20 8.90
CA PRO A 180 -17.09 0.32 10.05
C PRO A 180 -18.07 0.66 11.18
N ILE A 181 -18.27 1.94 11.46
CA ILE A 181 -19.18 2.41 12.50
C ILE A 181 -20.62 2.07 12.12
N ALA A 182 -21.01 2.41 10.89
CA ALA A 182 -22.34 2.12 10.37
C ALA A 182 -22.63 0.61 10.36
N LYS A 183 -21.63 -0.21 9.99
CA LYS A 183 -21.75 -1.66 10.02
C LYS A 183 -22.04 -2.19 11.42
N VAL A 184 -21.29 -1.75 12.42
CA VAL A 184 -21.51 -2.18 13.82
C VAL A 184 -22.90 -1.80 14.30
N LEU A 185 -23.35 -0.58 14.01
CA LEU A 185 -24.68 -0.11 14.40
C LEU A 185 -25.78 -0.90 13.66
N HIS A 186 -25.61 -1.12 12.36
CA HIS A 186 -26.58 -1.86 11.56
C HIS A 186 -26.71 -3.31 12.00
N ASP A 187 -25.57 -3.99 12.20
CA ASP A 187 -25.55 -5.42 12.54
C ASP A 187 -26.17 -5.70 13.93
N ASN A 188 -26.09 -4.73 14.86
CA ASN A 188 -26.59 -4.94 16.24
C ASN A 188 -27.98 -4.33 16.50
N PHE A 189 -28.33 -3.23 15.84
CA PHE A 189 -29.56 -2.47 16.14
C PHE A 189 -30.47 -2.27 14.93
N GLY A 190 -29.95 -2.45 13.71
CA GLY A 190 -30.62 -2.04 12.48
C GLY A 190 -30.55 -0.51 12.28
N ILE A 191 -30.32 -0.08 11.04
CA ILE A 191 -30.42 1.34 10.64
C ILE A 191 -31.53 1.45 9.64
N GLU A 192 -32.59 2.21 9.98
CA GLU A 192 -33.70 2.50 9.07
C GLU A 192 -33.41 3.74 8.22
N SER A 193 -32.83 4.77 8.82
CA SER A 193 -32.46 6.02 8.15
C SER A 193 -31.33 6.72 8.89
N GLY A 194 -30.65 7.65 8.22
CA GLY A 194 -29.56 8.41 8.83
C GLY A 194 -29.19 9.65 8.04
N LEU A 195 -28.62 10.62 8.73
CA LEU A 195 -27.97 11.78 8.14
C LEU A 195 -26.50 11.75 8.52
N MET A 196 -25.64 12.09 7.58
CA MET A 196 -24.18 12.13 7.80
C MET A 196 -23.67 13.55 7.59
N THR A 197 -22.91 14.04 8.57
CA THR A 197 -22.08 15.25 8.43
C THR A 197 -20.63 14.87 8.64
N THR A 198 -19.76 15.29 7.73
CA THR A 198 -18.31 15.09 7.87
C THR A 198 -17.61 16.42 8.12
N VAL A 199 -16.72 16.44 9.12
CA VAL A 199 -15.76 17.52 9.35
C VAL A 199 -14.41 16.99 8.93
N HIS A 200 -13.85 17.55 7.85
CA HIS A 200 -12.69 16.99 7.19
C HIS A 200 -11.58 18.03 7.10
N SER A 201 -10.33 17.62 7.34
CA SER A 201 -9.17 18.47 7.08
C SER A 201 -9.02 18.75 5.59
N VAL A 202 -8.45 19.89 5.22
CA VAL A 202 -8.18 20.27 3.83
C VAL A 202 -7.24 19.24 3.18
N THR A 203 -7.58 18.84 1.96
CA THR A 203 -6.75 17.96 1.13
C THR A 203 -6.16 18.73 -0.05
N ALA A 204 -5.10 18.19 -0.67
CA ALA A 204 -4.35 18.87 -1.73
C ALA A 204 -5.19 19.23 -2.97
N THR A 205 -6.33 18.57 -3.18
CA THR A 205 -7.24 18.84 -4.32
C THR A 205 -8.30 19.89 -4.01
N GLN A 206 -8.43 20.32 -2.76
CA GLN A 206 -9.34 21.39 -2.35
C GLN A 206 -8.64 22.75 -2.52
N LYS A 207 -9.30 23.66 -3.24
CA LYS A 207 -8.83 25.04 -3.48
C LYS A 207 -9.54 25.99 -2.53
#